data_7138c1445539c25ea82276dc04a889a2
#
_entry.id   7138c1445539c25ea82276dc04a889a2
#
_cell.length_a   1.000
_cell.length_b   1.000
_cell.length_c   1.000
_cell.angle_alpha   90.00
_cell.angle_beta   90.00
_cell.angle_gamma   90.00
#
_symmetry.space_group_name_H-M   'P 1'
#
loop_
_entity.id
_entity.type
_entity.pdbx_description
1 polymer ?
#
loop_
_entity_poly.entity_id
_entity_poly.type
_entity_poly.pdbx_seq_one_letter_code
_entity_poly.pdbx_strand_id
1 'polypeptide(L)'
;MCADHRLPDKLAQVRAAKREPTAMSFSISTLLTRNLYDVFGENDPARRRAVIDEIFTEDCVFYDPMGGVYRGRDEIHRIAGTVRASHPDFRYQPTAEPEEVGNGGRVQWVEGRPGETPAQAGTDFIIARDGRIAAVYLFFDKLP
;
A
#
# COMPACT_ATOMS: atom_id res chain seq x y z
N MET A 1 -11.72 -30.89 13.40
CA MET A 1 -11.36 -29.75 13.50
C MET A 1 -11.75 -28.90 12.34
N CYS A 2 -11.28 -28.95 11.30
CA CYS A 2 -11.59 -28.00 10.25
C CYS A 2 -12.81 -28.39 9.43
N ALA A 3 -13.68 -29.19 10.00
CA ALA A 3 -14.80 -29.71 9.26
C ALA A 3 -15.81 -28.66 8.85
N ASP A 4 -15.82 -27.55 9.54
CA ASP A 4 -16.85 -26.53 9.34
C ASP A 4 -16.49 -25.43 8.40
N HIS A 5 -15.46 -25.60 7.65
CA HIS A 5 -15.03 -24.56 6.71
C HIS A 5 -16.10 -24.18 5.70
N ARG A 6 -17.00 -25.09 5.38
CA ARG A 6 -17.98 -24.82 4.35
C ARG A 6 -18.98 -23.75 4.72
N LEU A 7 -19.40 -23.70 5.99
CA LEU A 7 -20.37 -22.68 6.41
C LEU A 7 -19.82 -21.28 6.32
N PRO A 8 -18.61 -21.01 6.84
CA PRO A 8 -18.03 -19.68 6.67
C PRO A 8 -17.87 -19.30 5.20
N ASP A 9 -17.50 -20.27 4.35
CA ASP A 9 -17.31 -19.98 2.93
C ASP A 9 -18.61 -19.57 2.25
N LYS A 10 -19.70 -20.26 2.56
CA LYS A 10 -20.99 -19.89 2.00
C LYS A 10 -21.44 -18.51 2.43
N LEU A 11 -21.26 -18.19 3.68
CA LEU A 11 -21.60 -16.87 4.17
C LEU A 11 -20.75 -15.78 3.52
N ALA A 12 -19.47 -16.05 3.36
CA ALA A 12 -18.57 -15.11 2.70
C ALA A 12 -18.98 -14.87 1.25
N GLN A 13 -19.39 -15.93 0.54
CA GLN A 13 -19.83 -15.79 -0.84
C GLN A 13 -21.10 -14.96 -0.95
N VAL A 14 -22.06 -15.18 -0.05
CA VAL A 14 -23.29 -14.41 -0.04
C VAL A 14 -23.01 -12.93 0.23
N ARG A 15 -22.14 -12.65 1.17
CA ARG A 15 -21.76 -11.28 1.48
C ARG A 15 -21.04 -10.62 0.31
N ALA A 16 -20.14 -11.34 -0.32
CA ALA A 16 -19.44 -10.84 -1.48
C ALA A 16 -20.40 -10.49 -2.61
N ALA A 17 -21.37 -11.36 -2.85
CA ALA A 17 -22.37 -11.12 -3.89
C ALA A 17 -23.20 -9.87 -3.60
N LYS A 18 -23.51 -9.62 -2.32
CA LYS A 18 -24.31 -8.46 -1.95
C LYS A 18 -23.57 -7.14 -2.05
N ARG A 19 -22.27 -7.15 -1.91
CA ARG A 19 -21.49 -5.91 -2.02
C ARG A 19 -20.74 -5.81 -3.30
N GLU A 20 -21.07 -6.61 -4.25
CA GLU A 20 -20.29 -6.61 -5.43
C GLU A 20 -20.33 -5.35 -6.26
N PRO A 21 -21.37 -4.54 -6.30
CA PRO A 21 -21.29 -3.36 -7.16
C PRO A 21 -20.11 -2.46 -6.89
N THR A 22 -19.50 -2.56 -5.73
CA THR A 22 -18.28 -1.84 -5.49
C THR A 22 -17.16 -2.54 -6.17
N ALA A 23 -16.95 -2.27 -7.37
CA ALA A 23 -15.99 -3.01 -8.16
C ALA A 23 -14.53 -2.75 -7.77
N MET A 24 -14.22 -1.69 -7.02
CA MET A 24 -12.84 -1.29 -6.77
C MET A 24 -12.30 -1.90 -5.47
N SER A 25 -12.25 -3.23 -5.42
CA SER A 25 -11.72 -3.95 -4.28
C SER A 25 -10.47 -4.70 -4.73
N PHE A 26 -9.35 -4.46 -4.06
CA PHE A 26 -8.06 -5.03 -4.42
C PHE A 26 -7.56 -5.96 -3.32
N SER A 27 -6.77 -6.97 -3.70
CA SER A 27 -6.07 -7.78 -2.73
C SER A 27 -5.03 -6.92 -1.99
N ILE A 28 -4.65 -7.36 -0.79
CA ILE A 28 -3.64 -6.65 0.00
C ILE A 28 -2.31 -6.61 -0.74
N SER A 29 -1.92 -7.70 -1.39
CA SER A 29 -0.70 -7.72 -2.19
C SER A 29 -0.74 -6.69 -3.32
N THR A 30 -1.87 -6.56 -4.00
CA THR A 30 -2.03 -5.56 -5.05
C THR A 30 -1.97 -4.15 -4.49
N LEU A 31 -2.62 -3.91 -3.35
CA LEU A 31 -2.58 -2.60 -2.70
C LEU A 31 -1.15 -2.21 -2.33
N LEU A 32 -0.40 -3.13 -1.74
CA LEU A 32 1.00 -2.88 -1.38
C LEU A 32 1.84 -2.54 -2.60
N THR A 33 1.70 -3.31 -3.65
CA THR A 33 2.47 -3.10 -4.88
C THR A 33 2.11 -1.78 -5.55
N ARG A 34 0.82 -1.47 -5.65
CA ARG A 34 0.37 -0.22 -6.28
C ARG A 34 0.76 1.00 -5.46
N ASN A 35 0.71 0.90 -4.13
CA ASN A 35 1.16 1.99 -3.28
C ASN A 35 2.64 2.29 -3.53
N LEU A 36 3.45 1.24 -3.63
CA LEU A 36 4.88 1.40 -3.82
C LEU A 36 5.22 1.98 -5.19
N TYR A 37 4.65 1.43 -6.26
CA TYR A 37 5.01 1.84 -7.63
C TYR A 37 4.21 3.03 -8.13
N ASP A 38 2.92 3.08 -7.83
CA ASP A 38 2.02 4.02 -8.49
C ASP A 38 1.68 5.24 -7.63
N VAL A 39 2.04 5.22 -6.35
CA VAL A 39 1.86 6.36 -5.46
C VAL A 39 3.23 6.94 -5.11
N PHE A 40 4.01 6.23 -4.29
CA PHE A 40 5.31 6.74 -3.85
C PHE A 40 6.39 6.64 -4.93
N GLY A 41 6.19 5.81 -5.93
CA GLY A 41 7.07 5.67 -7.07
C GLY A 41 6.64 6.46 -8.31
N GLU A 42 5.51 7.18 -8.27
CA GLU A 42 4.97 7.86 -9.45
C GLU A 42 5.31 9.35 -9.44
N ASN A 43 6.03 9.80 -10.47
CA ASN A 43 6.43 11.20 -10.59
C ASN A 43 5.30 12.12 -11.09
N ASP A 44 4.37 11.60 -11.88
CA ASP A 44 3.29 12.42 -12.41
C ASP A 44 2.21 12.63 -11.35
N PRO A 45 1.95 13.87 -10.92
CA PRO A 45 1.00 14.12 -9.83
C PRO A 45 -0.43 13.75 -10.19
N ALA A 46 -0.85 13.90 -11.42
CA ALA A 46 -2.21 13.55 -11.82
C ALA A 46 -2.43 12.03 -11.76
N ARG A 47 -1.48 11.25 -12.27
CA ARG A 47 -1.57 9.79 -12.19
C ARG A 47 -1.51 9.31 -10.75
N ARG A 48 -0.63 9.90 -9.95
CA ARG A 48 -0.51 9.54 -8.54
C ARG A 48 -1.81 9.78 -7.80
N ARG A 49 -2.43 10.94 -8.01
CA ARG A 49 -3.70 11.26 -7.36
C ARG A 49 -4.81 10.30 -7.76
N ALA A 50 -4.89 9.95 -9.03
CA ALA A 50 -5.90 9.03 -9.50
C ALA A 50 -5.79 7.67 -8.81
N VAL A 51 -4.55 7.17 -8.63
CA VAL A 51 -4.33 5.90 -7.94
C VAL A 51 -4.68 6.02 -6.45
N ILE A 52 -4.30 7.11 -5.82
CA ILE A 52 -4.65 7.33 -4.41
C ILE A 52 -6.16 7.26 -4.21
N ASP A 53 -6.92 7.89 -5.10
CA ASP A 53 -8.39 7.87 -5.01
C ASP A 53 -8.96 6.46 -5.20
N GLU A 54 -8.27 5.60 -5.92
CA GLU A 54 -8.69 4.21 -6.09
C GLU A 54 -8.33 3.31 -4.92
N ILE A 55 -7.12 3.41 -4.40
CA ILE A 55 -6.60 2.38 -3.49
C ILE A 55 -6.62 2.78 -2.02
N PHE A 56 -6.88 4.04 -1.67
CA PHE A 56 -6.95 4.49 -0.27
C PHE A 56 -8.38 4.79 0.13
N THR A 57 -8.71 4.53 1.40
CA THR A 57 -9.97 5.02 1.96
C THR A 57 -9.89 6.54 2.15
N GLU A 58 -11.04 7.21 2.28
CA GLU A 58 -11.05 8.65 2.48
C GLU A 58 -10.43 9.05 3.82
N ASP A 59 -10.58 8.21 4.82
CA ASP A 59 -10.05 8.44 6.17
C ASP A 59 -8.73 7.76 6.43
N CYS A 60 -7.98 7.46 5.39
CA CYS A 60 -6.70 6.77 5.50
C CYS A 60 -5.69 7.55 6.34
N VAL A 61 -4.71 6.84 6.86
CA VAL A 61 -3.62 7.46 7.63
C VAL A 61 -2.29 6.80 7.27
N PHE A 62 -1.26 7.61 7.19
CA PHE A 62 0.10 7.15 6.93
C PHE A 62 0.98 7.57 8.11
N TYR A 63 1.63 6.60 8.72
CA TYR A 63 2.55 6.82 9.83
C TYR A 63 3.98 6.70 9.34
N ASP A 64 4.73 7.79 9.51
CA ASP A 64 6.13 7.89 9.11
C ASP A 64 7.01 7.69 10.34
N PRO A 65 8.05 6.84 10.29
CA PRO A 65 8.90 6.61 11.46
C PRO A 65 9.67 7.84 11.90
N MET A 66 9.74 8.89 11.08
CA MET A 66 10.32 10.16 11.46
C MET A 66 9.36 11.05 12.24
N GLY A 67 8.18 10.53 12.60
CA GLY A 67 7.21 11.21 13.43
C GLY A 67 6.03 11.84 12.72
N GLY A 68 6.02 11.82 11.40
CA GLY A 68 4.90 12.37 10.63
C GLY A 68 3.68 11.49 10.68
N VAL A 69 2.50 12.11 10.75
CA VAL A 69 1.21 11.42 10.64
C VAL A 69 0.40 12.18 9.60
N TYR A 70 0.07 11.49 8.52
CA TYR A 70 -0.60 12.11 7.38
C TYR A 70 -1.98 11.50 7.22
N ARG A 71 -3.03 12.32 7.36
CA ARG A 71 -4.41 11.84 7.40
C ARG A 71 -5.16 12.30 6.16
N GLY A 72 -5.79 11.35 5.48
CA GLY A 72 -6.61 11.61 4.32
C GLY A 72 -5.82 11.61 3.02
N ARG A 73 -6.55 11.50 1.92
CA ARG A 73 -5.95 11.35 0.59
C ARG A 73 -5.13 12.56 0.17
N ASP A 74 -5.55 13.76 0.54
CA ASP A 74 -4.82 14.97 0.19
C ASP A 74 -3.42 14.96 0.80
N GLU A 75 -3.31 14.54 2.06
CA GLU A 75 -2.03 14.49 2.74
C GLU A 75 -1.14 13.36 2.21
N ILE A 76 -1.73 12.22 1.86
CA ILE A 76 -0.96 11.15 1.19
C ILE A 76 -0.38 11.68 -0.12
N HIS A 77 -1.20 12.36 -0.90
CA HIS A 77 -0.75 12.94 -2.16
C HIS A 77 0.38 13.95 -1.96
N ARG A 78 0.23 14.80 -0.96
CA ARG A 78 1.22 15.83 -0.65
C ARG A 78 2.57 15.22 -0.25
N ILE A 79 2.55 14.25 0.68
CA ILE A 79 3.81 13.67 1.16
C ILE A 79 4.48 12.82 0.08
N ALA A 80 3.70 12.08 -0.70
CA ALA A 80 4.25 11.31 -1.81
C ALA A 80 4.91 12.23 -2.83
N GLY A 81 4.30 13.38 -3.11
CA GLY A 81 4.89 14.39 -4.00
C GLY A 81 6.21 14.93 -3.46
N THR A 82 6.28 15.19 -2.17
CA THR A 82 7.51 15.66 -1.53
C THR A 82 8.62 14.62 -1.65
N VAL A 83 8.29 13.35 -1.41
CA VAL A 83 9.25 12.26 -1.55
C VAL A 83 9.77 12.17 -2.98
N ARG A 84 8.88 12.24 -3.98
CA ARG A 84 9.27 12.15 -5.37
C ARG A 84 10.12 13.34 -5.82
N ALA A 85 9.79 14.53 -5.33
CA ALA A 85 10.56 15.72 -5.67
C ALA A 85 11.99 15.68 -5.12
N SER A 86 12.19 15.01 -3.99
CA SER A 86 13.52 14.89 -3.37
C SER A 86 14.45 14.05 -4.25
N HIS A 87 13.95 12.97 -4.82
CA HIS A 87 14.75 12.04 -5.63
C HIS A 87 13.89 11.48 -6.77
N PRO A 88 13.65 12.28 -7.81
CA PRO A 88 12.76 11.85 -8.90
C PRO A 88 13.32 10.69 -9.73
N ASP A 89 14.61 10.43 -9.64
CA ASP A 89 15.28 9.35 -10.34
C ASP A 89 15.36 8.05 -9.52
N PHE A 90 14.92 8.08 -8.27
CA PHE A 90 14.90 6.85 -7.46
C PHE A 90 13.77 5.94 -7.91
N ARG A 91 14.02 4.63 -7.78
CA ARG A 91 13.02 3.60 -8.07
C ARG A 91 12.91 2.69 -6.86
N TYR A 92 11.68 2.30 -6.55
CA TYR A 92 11.40 1.29 -5.54
C TYR A 92 11.50 -0.10 -6.15
N GLN A 93 12.04 -1.03 -5.39
CA GLN A 93 12.09 -2.42 -5.81
C GLN A 93 11.79 -3.32 -4.62
N PRO A 94 10.71 -4.11 -4.67
CA PRO A 94 10.46 -5.11 -3.63
C PRO A 94 11.60 -6.11 -3.57
N THR A 95 11.97 -6.50 -2.37
CA THR A 95 13.03 -7.50 -2.17
C THR A 95 12.46 -8.90 -1.97
N ALA A 96 11.15 -9.02 -1.81
CA ALA A 96 10.43 -10.27 -1.67
C ALA A 96 8.98 -10.05 -2.06
N GLU A 97 8.24 -11.14 -2.27
CA GLU A 97 6.81 -11.04 -2.52
C GLU A 97 6.08 -10.45 -1.33
N PRO A 98 5.03 -9.66 -1.55
CA PRO A 98 4.20 -9.18 -0.45
C PRO A 98 3.60 -10.36 0.32
N GLU A 99 3.43 -10.16 1.62
CA GLU A 99 2.81 -11.14 2.50
C GLU A 99 1.53 -10.58 3.08
N GLU A 100 0.50 -11.42 3.19
CA GLU A 100 -0.81 -11.03 3.73
C GLU A 100 -1.19 -11.93 4.89
N VAL A 101 -1.83 -11.36 5.89
CA VAL A 101 -2.47 -12.11 6.95
C VAL A 101 -3.65 -11.29 7.46
N GLY A 102 -4.85 -11.90 7.49
CA GLY A 102 -6.04 -11.16 7.90
C GLY A 102 -6.29 -9.95 7.02
N ASN A 103 -6.48 -8.81 7.63
CA ASN A 103 -6.67 -7.54 6.92
C ASN A 103 -5.37 -6.74 6.80
N GLY A 104 -4.23 -7.35 7.09
CA GLY A 104 -2.93 -6.69 7.04
C GLY A 104 -1.98 -7.35 6.07
N GLY A 105 -0.92 -6.65 5.73
CA GLY A 105 0.13 -7.20 4.90
C GLY A 105 1.32 -6.28 4.84
N ARG A 106 2.42 -6.82 4.32
CA ARG A 106 3.67 -6.07 4.27
C ARG A 106 4.43 -6.38 3.00
N VAL A 107 5.28 -5.43 2.61
CA VAL A 107 6.25 -5.63 1.53
C VAL A 107 7.54 -4.95 1.94
N GLN A 108 8.64 -5.65 1.78
CA GLN A 108 9.98 -5.10 1.99
C GLN A 108 10.51 -4.59 0.66
N TRP A 109 11.19 -3.46 0.70
CA TRP A 109 11.67 -2.81 -0.50
C TRP A 109 13.02 -2.14 -0.28
N VAL A 110 13.70 -1.89 -1.38
CA VAL A 110 14.85 -0.98 -1.44
C VAL A 110 14.53 0.10 -2.45
N GLU A 111 15.19 1.25 -2.32
CA GLU A 111 15.05 2.31 -3.31
C GLU A 111 16.40 2.97 -3.56
N GLY A 112 16.56 3.47 -4.78
CA GLY A 112 17.76 4.15 -5.21
C GLY A 112 17.72 4.36 -6.71
N ARG A 113 18.84 4.81 -7.27
CA ARG A 113 18.96 4.95 -8.71
C ARG A 113 19.13 3.59 -9.36
N PRO A 114 18.48 3.37 -10.51
CA PRO A 114 18.65 2.11 -11.22
C PRO A 114 20.13 1.79 -11.49
N GLY A 115 20.51 0.55 -11.22
CA GLY A 115 21.88 0.09 -11.45
C GLY A 115 22.90 0.50 -10.39
N GLU A 116 22.47 1.23 -9.37
CA GLU A 116 23.36 1.63 -8.27
C GLU A 116 22.99 0.90 -6.99
N THR A 117 23.89 0.93 -6.02
CA THR A 117 23.61 0.40 -4.68
C THR A 117 22.42 1.11 -4.09
N PRO A 118 21.48 0.40 -3.47
CA PRO A 118 20.32 1.05 -2.86
C PRO A 118 20.70 2.13 -1.86
N ALA A 119 19.96 3.23 -1.90
CA ALA A 119 20.16 4.34 -0.99
C ALA A 119 19.37 4.16 0.31
N GLN A 120 18.26 3.40 0.27
CA GLN A 120 17.38 3.23 1.41
C GLN A 120 16.66 1.89 1.32
N ALA A 121 16.30 1.34 2.47
CA ALA A 121 15.52 0.13 2.57
C ALA A 121 14.37 0.36 3.56
N GLY A 122 13.24 -0.29 3.32
CA GLY A 122 12.10 -0.15 4.23
C GLY A 122 11.11 -1.28 4.08
N THR A 123 10.12 -1.21 4.95
CA THR A 123 8.98 -2.13 4.95
C THR A 123 7.72 -1.29 5.07
N ASP A 124 6.79 -1.50 4.14
CA ASP A 124 5.44 -0.97 4.25
C ASP A 124 4.56 -2.04 4.83
N PHE A 125 3.87 -1.72 5.92
CA PHE A 125 2.82 -2.56 6.46
C PHE A 125 1.50 -1.81 6.31
N ILE A 126 0.48 -2.47 5.77
CA ILE A 126 -0.83 -1.83 5.59
C ILE A 126 -1.92 -2.60 6.32
N ILE A 127 -2.95 -1.84 6.70
CA ILE A 127 -4.25 -2.38 7.10
C ILE A 127 -5.23 -2.00 6.00
N ALA A 128 -5.97 -2.99 5.52
CA ALA A 128 -6.98 -2.78 4.48
C ALA A 128 -8.38 -2.81 5.08
N ARG A 129 -9.27 -2.05 4.48
CA ARG A 129 -10.70 -2.06 4.81
C ARG A 129 -11.46 -1.92 3.50
N ASP A 130 -12.37 -2.85 3.26
CA ASP A 130 -13.19 -2.87 2.04
C ASP A 130 -12.37 -2.82 0.75
N GLY A 131 -11.23 -3.54 0.75
CA GLY A 131 -10.38 -3.64 -0.43
C GLY A 131 -9.60 -2.37 -0.74
N ARG A 132 -9.40 -1.48 0.25
CA ARG A 132 -8.61 -0.27 0.12
C ARG A 132 -7.72 -0.10 1.33
N ILE A 133 -6.67 0.68 1.19
CA ILE A 133 -5.72 0.95 2.28
C ILE A 133 -6.35 1.92 3.27
N ALA A 134 -6.52 1.48 4.51
CA ALA A 134 -6.98 2.34 5.61
C ALA A 134 -5.81 2.93 6.40
N ALA A 135 -4.69 2.22 6.49
CA ALA A 135 -3.52 2.71 7.20
C ALA A 135 -2.25 2.15 6.58
N VAL A 136 -1.22 2.97 6.57
CA VAL A 136 0.14 2.55 6.18
C VAL A 136 1.07 2.83 7.36
N TYR A 137 1.89 1.85 7.70
CA TYR A 137 2.96 1.98 8.69
C TYR A 137 4.27 1.74 7.97
N LEU A 138 5.10 2.76 7.90
CA LEU A 138 6.42 2.68 7.27
C LEU A 138 7.47 2.39 8.31
N PHE A 139 8.35 1.44 8.01
CA PHE A 139 9.54 1.16 8.80
C PHE A 139 10.76 1.29 7.91
N PHE A 140 11.80 1.95 8.40
CA PHE A 140 13.07 1.94 7.69
C PHE A 140 13.88 0.75 8.17
N ASP A 141 14.49 0.04 7.24
CA ASP A 141 15.29 -1.15 7.51
C ASP A 141 16.76 -0.84 7.27
N LYS A 142 17.63 -1.73 7.75
CA LYS A 142 19.05 -1.65 7.43
C LYS A 142 19.24 -1.96 5.96
N LEU A 143 20.17 -1.26 5.33
CA LEU A 143 20.56 -1.56 3.97
C LEU A 143 21.23 -2.94 3.92
N PRO A 144 20.98 -3.68 2.83
CA PRO A 144 21.58 -5.01 2.68
C PRO A 144 23.09 -4.97 2.56
#